data_0bbeaee12b3178185d1cb2b430baafc5
#
_entry.id   0bbeaee12b3178185d1cb2b430baafc5
#
_cell.length_a   1.000
_cell.length_b   1.000
_cell.length_c   1.000
_cell.angle_alpha   90.00
_cell.angle_beta   90.00
_cell.angle_gamma   90.00
#
_symmetry.space_group_name_H-M   'P 1'
#
loop_
_entity.id
_entity.type
_entity.pdbx_description
1 polymer ?
#
loop_
_entity_poly.entity_id
_entity_poly.type
_entity_poly.pdbx_seq_one_letter_code
_entity_poly.pdbx_strand_id
1 'polypeptide(L)'
;MEVQKDLPDKLDQANAKFAALSDEFQRNMSILRRSYERELTLLNAEDIAELFRNMTKGLRESYGLEKVTVVFADPDHDVRHLLIAGGAEPDELPDLQLVEALTGLAPQYIALRRPWLGPYKASDHSLIFPGTSNIRSMAMIPLIHKGTLLGSINFGSAEESRFTREHATDFFAHLGTIASFALENVVNRARLLRSGFTDVLTGWNNRRYLQVRLVEELARTRRDASSLVCLMLDIDHFKKVNDTYGHAAGDTVLRELAQRIESQVRVSDVAARYGGEEFVVLLPGTEIESGTLLAERIRKAVSANPIEIGGGNRITITVSIGIASIAPIRDGDDLKTTGESLLARADVALYSAKSSGRDRVAAEHADQLPAMNNAAST
;
A
#
# COMPACT_ATOMS: atom_id res chain seq x y z
N MET A 1 -0.14 26.52 -77.26
CA MET A 1 0.85 27.19 -76.34
C MET A 1 0.32 27.46 -74.92
N GLU A 2 -0.92 27.09 -74.60
CA GLU A 2 -1.51 27.28 -73.26
C GLU A 2 -1.29 26.11 -72.27
N VAL A 3 -1.03 24.90 -72.74
CA VAL A 3 -0.86 23.69 -71.93
C VAL A 3 0.48 23.64 -71.14
N GLN A 4 1.47 24.40 -71.51
CA GLN A 4 2.85 24.37 -70.93
C GLN A 4 3.04 25.36 -69.76
N LYS A 5 2.12 26.30 -69.53
CA LYS A 5 2.21 27.27 -68.42
C LYS A 5 1.57 26.78 -67.13
N ASP A 6 0.71 25.77 -67.20
CA ASP A 6 -0.09 25.26 -66.06
C ASP A 6 0.64 24.11 -65.26
N LEU A 7 1.75 23.56 -65.79
CA LEU A 7 2.47 22.43 -65.19
C LEU A 7 3.31 22.83 -63.97
N PRO A 8 4.04 23.95 -63.96
CA PRO A 8 4.79 24.40 -62.78
C PRO A 8 3.84 24.74 -61.61
N ASP A 9 2.75 25.45 -61.85
CA ASP A 9 1.79 25.81 -60.82
C ASP A 9 1.12 24.58 -60.17
N LYS A 10 0.80 23.56 -60.95
CA LYS A 10 0.27 22.28 -60.46
C LYS A 10 1.29 21.49 -59.66
N LEU A 11 2.56 21.54 -60.05
CA LEU A 11 3.66 20.90 -59.33
C LEU A 11 3.91 21.59 -57.99
N ASP A 12 3.90 22.92 -57.94
CA ASP A 12 4.04 23.68 -56.69
C ASP A 12 2.86 23.47 -55.75
N GLN A 13 1.64 23.40 -56.27
CA GLN A 13 0.47 23.04 -55.46
C GLN A 13 0.53 21.62 -54.93
N ALA A 14 1.01 20.64 -55.73
CA ALA A 14 1.21 19.27 -55.29
C ALA A 14 2.29 19.16 -54.18
N ASN A 15 3.41 19.88 -54.36
CA ASN A 15 4.50 19.93 -53.38
C ASN A 15 4.04 20.58 -52.06
N ALA A 16 3.28 21.68 -52.15
CA ALA A 16 2.70 22.35 -50.97
C ALA A 16 1.73 21.43 -50.21
N LYS A 17 0.86 20.68 -50.92
CA LYS A 17 -0.04 19.69 -50.30
C LYS A 17 0.74 18.53 -49.68
N PHE A 18 1.79 18.05 -50.36
CA PHE A 18 2.63 16.99 -49.81
C PHE A 18 3.39 17.44 -48.53
N ALA A 19 3.93 18.65 -48.52
CA ALA A 19 4.55 19.24 -47.35
C ALA A 19 3.56 19.37 -46.17
N ALA A 20 2.35 19.89 -46.42
CA ALA A 20 1.30 20.02 -45.42
C ALA A 20 0.88 18.63 -44.87
N LEU A 21 0.73 17.64 -45.72
CA LEU A 21 0.40 16.25 -45.32
C LEU A 21 1.53 15.59 -44.49
N SER A 22 2.77 15.85 -44.93
CA SER A 22 3.96 15.36 -44.18
C SER A 22 4.05 16.00 -42.80
N ASP A 23 3.81 17.30 -42.67
CA ASP A 23 3.80 18.00 -41.38
C ASP A 23 2.66 17.52 -40.47
N GLU A 24 1.50 17.24 -41.03
CA GLU A 24 0.38 16.68 -40.31
C GLU A 24 0.68 15.25 -39.84
N PHE A 25 1.29 14.42 -40.69
CA PHE A 25 1.72 13.07 -40.33
C PHE A 25 2.75 13.10 -39.18
N GLN A 26 3.77 13.98 -39.27
CA GLN A 26 4.78 14.13 -38.22
C GLN A 26 4.15 14.56 -36.89
N ARG A 27 3.20 15.49 -36.92
CA ARG A 27 2.42 15.90 -35.74
C ARG A 27 1.64 14.75 -35.15
N ASN A 28 0.92 13.99 -35.96
CA ASN A 28 0.14 12.83 -35.52
C ASN A 28 1.04 11.74 -34.92
N MET A 29 2.20 11.47 -35.55
CA MET A 29 3.19 10.51 -35.01
C MET A 29 3.75 10.95 -33.66
N SER A 30 3.98 12.25 -33.47
CA SER A 30 4.46 12.79 -32.18
C SER A 30 3.41 12.69 -31.07
N ILE A 31 2.14 12.83 -31.40
CA ILE A 31 0.99 12.66 -30.48
C ILE A 31 0.88 11.18 -30.07
N LEU A 32 0.94 10.27 -31.04
CA LEU A 32 0.90 8.83 -30.80
C LEU A 32 2.03 8.35 -29.90
N ARG A 33 3.26 8.82 -30.19
CA ARG A 33 4.42 8.46 -29.38
C ARG A 33 4.26 8.91 -27.91
N ARG A 34 3.86 10.15 -27.71
CA ARG A 34 3.59 10.70 -26.37
C ARG A 34 2.46 9.96 -25.66
N SER A 35 1.43 9.54 -26.39
CA SER A 35 0.37 8.69 -25.83
C SER A 35 0.91 7.36 -25.33
N TYR A 36 1.69 6.69 -26.16
CA TYR A 36 2.29 5.42 -25.82
C TYR A 36 3.22 5.49 -24.59
N GLU A 37 4.06 6.54 -24.51
CA GLU A 37 4.91 6.77 -23.35
C GLU A 37 4.09 6.95 -22.04
N ARG A 38 2.93 7.64 -22.11
CA ARG A 38 2.02 7.81 -20.96
C ARG A 38 1.38 6.50 -20.54
N GLU A 39 0.92 5.71 -21.51
CA GLU A 39 0.31 4.42 -21.25
C GLU A 39 1.32 3.46 -20.59
N LEU A 40 2.56 3.44 -21.07
CA LEU A 40 3.64 2.68 -20.43
C LEU A 40 3.91 3.14 -19.00
N THR A 41 3.86 4.45 -18.73
CA THR A 41 4.03 4.99 -17.38
C THR A 41 2.95 4.50 -16.43
N LEU A 42 1.68 4.40 -16.89
CA LEU A 42 0.59 3.85 -16.09
C LEU A 42 0.76 2.35 -15.86
N LEU A 43 1.12 1.59 -16.89
CA LEU A 43 1.28 0.13 -16.81
C LEU A 43 2.49 -0.31 -15.96
N ASN A 44 3.53 0.51 -15.91
CA ASN A 44 4.76 0.22 -15.16
C ASN A 44 4.72 0.71 -13.71
N ALA A 45 3.61 1.28 -13.25
CA ALA A 45 3.47 1.70 -11.86
C ALA A 45 3.71 0.50 -10.91
N GLU A 46 4.58 0.70 -9.93
CA GLU A 46 4.98 -0.36 -9.01
C GLU A 46 3.97 -0.55 -7.88
N ASP A 47 3.30 0.53 -7.48
CA ASP A 47 2.30 0.53 -6.41
C ASP A 47 1.07 1.41 -6.74
N ILE A 48 0.06 1.32 -5.86
CA ILE A 48 -1.21 2.05 -6.02
C ILE A 48 -1.00 3.56 -5.95
N ALA A 49 -0.13 4.05 -5.07
CA ALA A 49 0.11 5.48 -4.89
C ALA A 49 0.84 6.08 -6.09
N GLU A 50 1.83 5.37 -6.63
CA GLU A 50 2.51 5.76 -7.86
C GLU A 50 1.54 5.81 -9.05
N LEU A 51 0.68 4.80 -9.20
CA LEU A 51 -0.32 4.80 -10.26
C LEU A 51 -1.24 6.01 -10.17
N PHE A 52 -1.77 6.34 -8.98
CA PHE A 52 -2.63 7.52 -8.82
C PHE A 52 -1.88 8.83 -9.03
N ARG A 53 -0.60 8.94 -8.63
CA ARG A 53 0.24 10.09 -8.97
C ARG A 53 0.41 10.24 -10.49
N ASN A 54 0.64 9.13 -11.20
CA ASN A 54 0.76 9.13 -12.65
C ASN A 54 -0.56 9.50 -13.33
N MET A 55 -1.70 9.01 -12.83
CA MET A 55 -3.04 9.36 -13.33
C MET A 55 -3.43 10.82 -13.07
N THR A 56 -2.93 11.45 -12.01
CA THR A 56 -3.24 12.83 -11.64
C THR A 56 -2.15 13.79 -12.13
N LYS A 57 -1.09 13.96 -11.40
CA LYS A 57 0.02 14.86 -11.69
C LYS A 57 0.68 14.55 -13.04
N GLY A 58 0.96 13.27 -13.31
CA GLY A 58 1.62 12.84 -14.54
C GLY A 58 0.81 13.19 -15.79
N LEU A 59 -0.50 12.88 -15.80
CA LEU A 59 -1.37 13.25 -16.94
C LEU A 59 -1.59 14.76 -17.04
N ARG A 60 -1.73 15.46 -15.91
CA ARG A 60 -1.86 16.92 -15.89
C ARG A 60 -0.68 17.59 -16.59
N GLU A 61 0.54 17.26 -16.23
CA GLU A 61 1.77 17.82 -16.81
C GLU A 61 1.91 17.43 -18.29
N SER A 62 1.65 16.18 -18.61
CA SER A 62 1.79 15.66 -19.96
C SER A 62 0.78 16.24 -20.97
N TYR A 63 -0.43 16.54 -20.53
CA TYR A 63 -1.46 17.17 -21.37
C TYR A 63 -1.54 18.69 -21.23
N GLY A 64 -0.78 19.32 -20.32
CA GLY A 64 -0.82 20.75 -20.05
C GLY A 64 -2.22 21.20 -19.61
N LEU A 65 -2.76 20.51 -18.58
CA LEU A 65 -4.11 20.78 -18.07
C LEU A 65 -4.05 21.58 -16.76
N GLU A 66 -5.09 22.35 -16.50
CA GLU A 66 -5.23 23.08 -15.24
C GLU A 66 -5.38 22.14 -14.06
N LYS A 67 -6.20 21.10 -14.25
CA LYS A 67 -6.50 20.14 -13.19
C LYS A 67 -6.74 18.76 -13.79
N VAL A 68 -6.26 17.74 -13.10
CA VAL A 68 -6.66 16.35 -13.33
C VAL A 68 -7.00 15.76 -11.98
N THR A 69 -8.17 15.14 -11.87
CA THR A 69 -8.58 14.41 -10.66
C THR A 69 -8.93 12.97 -11.01
N VAL A 70 -8.80 12.10 -10.03
CA VAL A 70 -9.32 10.73 -10.10
C VAL A 70 -10.38 10.58 -9.02
N VAL A 71 -11.57 10.16 -9.44
CA VAL A 71 -12.64 9.74 -8.52
C VAL A 71 -12.77 8.23 -8.62
N PHE A 72 -12.70 7.54 -7.49
CA PHE A 72 -12.75 6.10 -7.43
C PHE A 72 -13.70 5.63 -6.32
N ALA A 73 -14.60 4.69 -6.65
CA ALA A 73 -15.52 4.08 -5.70
C ALA A 73 -14.79 3.04 -4.85
N ASP A 74 -14.77 3.25 -3.53
CA ASP A 74 -14.13 2.39 -2.54
C ASP A 74 -15.07 2.17 -1.34
N PRO A 75 -16.26 1.54 -1.55
CA PRO A 75 -17.28 1.39 -0.51
C PRO A 75 -16.80 0.59 0.70
N ASP A 76 -15.92 -0.38 0.49
CA ASP A 76 -15.37 -1.25 1.53
C ASP A 76 -14.04 -0.71 2.10
N HIS A 77 -13.61 0.49 1.69
CA HIS A 77 -12.32 1.11 2.06
C HIS A 77 -11.07 0.25 1.75
N ASP A 78 -11.19 -0.70 0.81
CA ASP A 78 -10.13 -1.66 0.50
C ASP A 78 -8.92 -0.97 -0.14
N VAL A 79 -9.14 -0.09 -1.14
CA VAL A 79 -8.05 0.66 -1.80
C VAL A 79 -7.41 1.63 -0.81
N ARG A 80 -8.18 2.29 0.05
CA ARG A 80 -7.67 3.15 1.14
C ARG A 80 -6.76 2.37 2.07
N HIS A 81 -7.19 1.19 2.53
CA HIS A 81 -6.38 0.34 3.39
C HIS A 81 -5.11 -0.17 2.71
N LEU A 82 -5.18 -0.47 1.40
CA LEU A 82 -4.00 -0.89 0.63
C LEU A 82 -2.99 0.25 0.44
N LEU A 83 -3.45 1.49 0.24
CA LEU A 83 -2.61 2.69 0.18
C LEU A 83 -1.85 2.90 1.50
N ILE A 84 -2.57 2.90 2.62
CA ILE A 84 -1.99 3.05 3.97
C ILE A 84 -0.99 1.91 4.25
N ALA A 85 -1.34 0.67 3.94
CA ALA A 85 -0.46 -0.48 4.11
C ALA A 85 0.80 -0.41 3.22
N GLY A 86 0.72 0.29 2.07
CA GLY A 86 1.85 0.62 1.20
C GLY A 86 2.68 1.82 1.66
N GLY A 87 2.33 2.43 2.80
CA GLY A 87 3.05 3.59 3.37
C GLY A 87 2.67 4.95 2.77
N ALA A 88 1.58 5.01 1.98
CA ALA A 88 1.08 6.27 1.43
C ALA A 88 -0.20 6.70 2.16
N GLU A 89 -0.21 7.94 2.65
CA GLU A 89 -1.43 8.52 3.21
C GLU A 89 -2.32 9.09 2.08
N PRO A 90 -3.64 8.90 2.13
CA PRO A 90 -4.57 9.47 1.15
C PRO A 90 -4.45 10.99 0.99
N ASP A 91 -4.10 11.69 2.09
CA ASP A 91 -3.90 13.15 2.11
C ASP A 91 -2.69 13.60 1.28
N GLU A 92 -1.74 12.70 0.98
CA GLU A 92 -0.61 12.97 0.08
C GLU A 92 -1.01 12.95 -1.40
N LEU A 93 -2.24 12.52 -1.72
CA LEU A 93 -2.80 12.43 -3.05
C LEU A 93 -4.02 13.36 -3.19
N PRO A 94 -3.84 14.69 -3.15
CA PRO A 94 -4.93 15.66 -3.06
C PRO A 94 -5.88 15.66 -4.28
N ASP A 95 -5.45 15.08 -5.38
CA ASP A 95 -6.22 14.97 -6.62
C ASP A 95 -6.93 13.59 -6.77
N LEU A 96 -6.79 12.71 -5.75
CA LEU A 96 -7.50 11.44 -5.64
C LEU A 96 -8.67 11.58 -4.66
N GLN A 97 -9.85 11.16 -5.10
CA GLN A 97 -11.05 11.09 -4.28
C GLN A 97 -11.52 9.63 -4.16
N LEU A 98 -11.37 9.05 -2.98
CA LEU A 98 -11.93 7.74 -2.64
C LEU A 98 -13.30 7.96 -2.01
N VAL A 99 -14.35 7.48 -2.68
CA VAL A 99 -15.76 7.72 -2.31
C VAL A 99 -16.51 6.42 -2.12
N GLU A 100 -17.53 6.41 -1.27
CA GLU A 100 -18.37 5.22 -1.09
C GLU A 100 -19.23 4.95 -2.34
N ALA A 101 -19.72 6.01 -3.01
CA ALA A 101 -20.52 5.89 -4.21
C ALA A 101 -20.26 7.03 -5.19
N LEU A 102 -20.34 6.74 -6.48
CA LEU A 102 -20.18 7.73 -7.56
C LEU A 102 -21.44 8.56 -7.79
N THR A 103 -22.60 8.02 -7.37
CA THR A 103 -23.89 8.71 -7.52
C THR A 103 -23.93 9.98 -6.67
N GLY A 104 -24.37 11.08 -7.27
CA GLY A 104 -24.45 12.39 -6.60
C GLY A 104 -23.22 13.29 -6.78
N LEU A 105 -22.09 12.78 -7.29
CA LEU A 105 -20.91 13.60 -7.56
C LEU A 105 -21.04 14.40 -8.85
N ALA A 106 -21.63 13.80 -9.88
CA ALA A 106 -21.99 14.47 -11.13
C ALA A 106 -23.07 13.67 -11.87
N PRO A 107 -23.94 14.34 -12.66
CA PRO A 107 -25.02 13.69 -13.41
C PRO A 107 -24.54 12.61 -14.37
N GLN A 108 -23.33 12.76 -14.92
CA GLN A 108 -22.75 11.85 -15.90
C GLN A 108 -22.52 10.43 -15.34
N TYR A 109 -22.26 10.28 -14.06
CA TYR A 109 -21.98 8.96 -13.45
C TYR A 109 -23.14 7.96 -13.58
N ILE A 110 -24.37 8.44 -13.78
CA ILE A 110 -25.55 7.55 -13.97
C ILE A 110 -25.36 6.66 -15.20
N ALA A 111 -24.73 7.17 -16.28
CA ALA A 111 -24.60 6.46 -17.56
C ALA A 111 -23.19 6.55 -18.17
N LEU A 112 -22.15 6.83 -17.37
CA LEU A 112 -20.79 6.98 -17.85
C LEU A 112 -20.21 5.62 -18.25
N ARG A 113 -20.32 5.29 -19.54
CA ARG A 113 -19.75 4.05 -20.14
C ARG A 113 -18.72 4.34 -21.22
N ARG A 114 -18.67 5.57 -21.69
CA ARG A 114 -17.71 6.10 -22.68
C ARG A 114 -17.22 7.46 -22.20
N PRO A 115 -16.07 7.92 -22.67
CA PRO A 115 -15.61 9.26 -22.33
C PRO A 115 -16.67 10.31 -22.65
N TRP A 116 -16.90 11.21 -21.71
CA TRP A 116 -17.79 12.34 -21.86
C TRP A 116 -16.97 13.62 -21.92
N LEU A 117 -17.22 14.47 -22.92
CA LEU A 117 -16.57 15.76 -23.10
C LEU A 117 -17.64 16.87 -23.14
N GLY A 118 -17.33 18.01 -22.55
CA GLY A 118 -18.27 19.12 -22.57
C GLY A 118 -17.87 20.30 -21.67
N PRO A 119 -18.75 21.33 -21.61
CA PRO A 119 -18.50 22.49 -20.77
C PRO A 119 -18.55 22.13 -19.29
N TYR A 120 -17.67 22.76 -18.53
CA TYR A 120 -17.69 22.67 -17.06
C TYR A 120 -18.83 23.52 -16.51
N LYS A 121 -19.60 23.01 -15.57
CA LYS A 121 -20.63 23.73 -14.81
C LYS A 121 -20.39 23.49 -13.33
N ALA A 122 -20.17 24.55 -12.58
CA ALA A 122 -19.89 24.45 -11.14
C ALA A 122 -21.01 23.76 -10.36
N SER A 123 -22.29 23.98 -10.77
CA SER A 123 -23.43 23.29 -10.16
C SER A 123 -23.38 21.76 -10.24
N ASP A 124 -22.78 21.24 -11.31
CA ASP A 124 -22.83 19.81 -11.65
C ASP A 124 -21.48 19.10 -11.36
N HIS A 125 -20.37 19.86 -11.33
CA HIS A 125 -19.03 19.27 -11.40
C HIS A 125 -18.07 19.75 -10.29
N SER A 126 -18.51 20.64 -9.38
CA SER A 126 -17.62 21.17 -8.32
C SER A 126 -17.09 20.10 -7.39
N LEU A 127 -17.82 19.01 -7.17
CA LEU A 127 -17.40 17.89 -6.35
C LEU A 127 -16.29 17.05 -7.01
N ILE A 128 -16.21 17.07 -8.35
CA ILE A 128 -15.16 16.35 -9.09
C ILE A 128 -13.86 17.17 -9.10
N PHE A 129 -13.93 18.50 -9.07
CA PHE A 129 -12.80 19.41 -9.10
C PHE A 129 -12.78 20.32 -7.86
N PRO A 130 -12.56 19.78 -6.66
CA PRO A 130 -12.59 20.57 -5.44
C PRO A 130 -11.51 21.66 -5.47
N GLY A 131 -11.88 22.86 -4.99
CA GLY A 131 -10.95 24.00 -4.85
C GLY A 131 -10.49 24.64 -6.16
N THR A 132 -11.13 24.35 -7.31
CA THR A 132 -10.69 24.86 -8.63
C THR A 132 -11.70 25.87 -9.16
N SER A 133 -11.21 27.04 -9.60
CA SER A 133 -12.06 28.15 -10.10
C SER A 133 -11.91 28.47 -11.58
N ASN A 134 -10.93 27.88 -12.28
CA ASN A 134 -10.58 28.28 -13.65
C ASN A 134 -10.79 27.19 -14.71
N ILE A 135 -11.75 26.29 -14.50
CA ILE A 135 -12.11 25.27 -15.50
C ILE A 135 -13.29 25.77 -16.32
N ARG A 136 -13.19 25.68 -17.66
CA ARG A 136 -14.27 26.03 -18.62
C ARG A 136 -14.75 24.83 -19.41
N SER A 137 -13.85 23.87 -19.73
CA SER A 137 -14.23 22.62 -20.39
C SER A 137 -13.61 21.44 -19.66
N MET A 138 -14.23 20.26 -19.76
CA MET A 138 -13.79 19.07 -19.08
C MET A 138 -14.04 17.79 -19.88
N ALA A 139 -13.25 16.76 -19.57
CA ALA A 139 -13.50 15.40 -20.04
C ALA A 139 -13.56 14.45 -18.83
N MET A 140 -14.51 13.52 -18.85
CA MET A 140 -14.62 12.42 -17.90
C MET A 140 -14.31 11.12 -18.62
N ILE A 141 -13.26 10.43 -18.19
CA ILE A 141 -12.76 9.20 -18.78
C ILE A 141 -13.11 8.07 -17.82
N PRO A 142 -14.05 7.16 -18.16
CA PRO A 142 -14.47 6.12 -17.25
C PRO A 142 -13.38 5.08 -17.01
N LEU A 143 -13.25 4.66 -15.76
CA LEU A 143 -12.50 3.49 -15.34
C LEU A 143 -13.49 2.32 -15.20
N ILE A 144 -13.40 1.34 -16.08
CA ILE A 144 -14.36 0.23 -16.15
C ILE A 144 -13.63 -1.11 -16.00
N HIS A 145 -14.13 -1.93 -15.09
CA HIS A 145 -13.68 -3.31 -14.94
C HIS A 145 -14.86 -4.28 -15.06
N LYS A 146 -14.77 -5.25 -15.96
CA LYS A 146 -15.82 -6.28 -16.23
C LYS A 146 -17.23 -5.66 -16.36
N GLY A 147 -17.33 -4.52 -17.04
CA GLY A 147 -18.60 -3.81 -17.24
C GLY A 147 -19.09 -2.94 -16.08
N THR A 148 -18.40 -2.97 -14.95
CA THR A 148 -18.72 -2.14 -13.79
C THR A 148 -17.89 -0.85 -13.82
N LEU A 149 -18.54 0.30 -13.61
CA LEU A 149 -17.87 1.58 -13.48
C LEU A 149 -17.23 1.66 -12.08
N LEU A 150 -15.90 1.73 -12.03
CA LEU A 150 -15.14 1.87 -10.79
C LEU A 150 -14.89 3.33 -10.42
N GLY A 151 -14.88 4.22 -11.43
CA GLY A 151 -14.55 5.62 -11.22
C GLY A 151 -14.30 6.34 -12.53
N SER A 152 -13.58 7.46 -12.48
CA SER A 152 -13.16 8.20 -13.66
C SER A 152 -11.87 8.97 -13.43
N ILE A 153 -11.12 9.20 -14.52
CA ILE A 153 -10.11 10.24 -14.61
C ILE A 153 -10.79 11.46 -15.20
N ASN A 154 -10.67 12.62 -14.56
CA ASN A 154 -11.34 13.83 -14.96
C ASN A 154 -10.31 14.89 -15.35
N PHE A 155 -10.40 15.38 -16.58
CA PHE A 155 -9.54 16.42 -17.13
C PHE A 155 -10.27 17.76 -17.09
N GLY A 156 -9.63 18.79 -16.57
CA GLY A 156 -10.13 20.16 -16.54
C GLY A 156 -9.22 21.10 -17.29
N SER A 157 -9.80 21.93 -18.17
CA SER A 157 -9.09 22.97 -18.95
C SER A 157 -9.74 24.33 -18.80
N ALA A 158 -8.91 25.39 -18.76
CA ALA A 158 -9.35 26.78 -18.85
C ALA A 158 -9.79 27.16 -20.26
N GLU A 159 -9.42 26.39 -21.26
CA GLU A 159 -9.79 26.61 -22.66
C GLU A 159 -11.16 25.98 -22.93
N GLU A 160 -12.13 26.82 -23.35
CA GLU A 160 -13.52 26.39 -23.56
C GLU A 160 -13.67 25.39 -24.72
N SER A 161 -12.86 25.57 -25.77
CA SER A 161 -12.90 24.74 -26.99
C SER A 161 -12.15 23.41 -26.86
N ARG A 162 -11.40 23.15 -25.76
CA ARG A 162 -10.52 22.01 -25.67
C ARG A 162 -11.26 20.68 -25.55
N PHE A 163 -12.37 20.65 -24.83
CA PHE A 163 -13.19 19.45 -24.64
C PHE A 163 -14.62 19.74 -25.09
N THR A 164 -14.91 19.48 -26.37
CA THR A 164 -16.25 19.63 -26.93
C THR A 164 -16.84 18.29 -27.32
N ARG A 165 -18.17 18.21 -27.45
CA ARG A 165 -18.87 16.97 -27.82
C ARG A 165 -18.55 16.48 -29.23
N GLU A 166 -17.96 17.32 -30.05
CA GLU A 166 -17.62 17.05 -31.46
C GLU A 166 -16.26 16.34 -31.57
N HIS A 167 -15.45 16.38 -30.54
CA HIS A 167 -14.14 15.72 -30.55
C HIS A 167 -14.25 14.20 -30.47
N ALA A 168 -13.39 13.50 -31.22
CA ALA A 168 -13.28 12.04 -31.16
C ALA A 168 -12.85 11.58 -29.74
N THR A 169 -13.51 10.55 -29.23
CA THR A 169 -13.29 10.05 -27.87
C THR A 169 -12.47 8.77 -27.81
N ASP A 170 -12.08 8.20 -28.96
CA ASP A 170 -11.40 6.90 -29.06
C ASP A 170 -10.09 6.87 -28.26
N PHE A 171 -9.33 7.97 -28.33
CA PHE A 171 -8.10 8.14 -27.60
C PHE A 171 -8.32 8.10 -26.06
N PHE A 172 -9.36 8.80 -25.57
CA PHE A 172 -9.70 8.79 -24.15
C PHE A 172 -10.29 7.43 -23.71
N ALA A 173 -11.02 6.77 -24.60
CA ALA A 173 -11.53 5.42 -24.34
C ALA A 173 -10.37 4.42 -24.18
N HIS A 174 -9.35 4.53 -25.02
CA HIS A 174 -8.14 3.72 -24.92
C HIS A 174 -7.39 4.00 -23.62
N LEU A 175 -7.14 5.27 -23.29
CA LEU A 175 -6.50 5.68 -22.03
C LEU A 175 -7.27 5.14 -20.82
N GLY A 176 -8.61 5.24 -20.80
CA GLY A 176 -9.45 4.72 -19.73
C GLY A 176 -9.34 3.20 -19.59
N THR A 177 -9.22 2.48 -20.71
CA THR A 177 -9.02 1.04 -20.73
C THR A 177 -7.67 0.66 -20.13
N ILE A 178 -6.58 1.28 -20.58
CA ILE A 178 -5.23 1.04 -20.05
C ILE A 178 -5.15 1.38 -18.56
N ALA A 179 -5.69 2.54 -18.16
CA ALA A 179 -5.73 2.95 -16.76
C ALA A 179 -6.51 1.98 -15.88
N SER A 180 -7.63 1.42 -16.37
CA SER A 180 -8.41 0.41 -15.65
C SER A 180 -7.65 -0.89 -15.45
N PHE A 181 -6.94 -1.38 -16.48
CA PHE A 181 -6.08 -2.55 -16.38
C PHE A 181 -4.88 -2.33 -15.45
N ALA A 182 -4.22 -1.16 -15.53
CA ALA A 182 -3.12 -0.82 -14.65
C ALA A 182 -3.58 -0.81 -13.18
N LEU A 183 -4.75 -0.22 -12.91
CA LEU A 183 -5.36 -0.17 -11.59
C LEU A 183 -5.68 -1.57 -11.05
N GLU A 184 -6.30 -2.43 -11.86
CA GLU A 184 -6.56 -3.82 -11.49
C GLU A 184 -5.27 -4.56 -11.13
N ASN A 185 -4.23 -4.41 -11.94
CA ASN A 185 -2.95 -5.06 -11.71
C ASN A 185 -2.30 -4.64 -10.39
N VAL A 186 -2.20 -3.34 -10.10
CA VAL A 186 -1.56 -2.88 -8.86
C VAL A 186 -2.41 -3.20 -7.63
N VAL A 187 -3.74 -3.11 -7.70
CA VAL A 187 -4.65 -3.50 -6.60
C VAL A 187 -4.56 -5.00 -6.32
N ASN A 188 -4.59 -5.84 -7.36
CA ASN A 188 -4.45 -7.29 -7.19
C ASN A 188 -3.07 -7.66 -6.64
N ARG A 189 -2.00 -7.02 -7.11
CA ARG A 189 -0.65 -7.20 -6.58
C ARG A 189 -0.58 -6.81 -5.10
N ALA A 190 -1.15 -5.67 -4.72
CA ALA A 190 -1.20 -5.23 -3.33
C ALA A 190 -2.00 -6.19 -2.44
N ARG A 191 -3.16 -6.69 -2.93
CA ARG A 191 -3.96 -7.73 -2.24
C ARG A 191 -3.18 -9.03 -2.06
N LEU A 192 -2.48 -9.49 -3.09
CA LEU A 192 -1.64 -10.70 -3.02
C LEU A 192 -0.49 -10.53 -2.03
N LEU A 193 0.16 -9.37 -2.04
CA LEU A 193 1.20 -9.05 -1.07
C LEU A 193 0.62 -9.05 0.34
N ARG A 194 -0.53 -8.40 0.55
CA ARG A 194 -1.23 -8.37 1.85
C ARG A 194 -1.66 -9.76 2.30
N SER A 195 -2.24 -10.59 1.43
CA SER A 195 -2.59 -11.98 1.76
C SER A 195 -1.38 -12.85 2.10
N GLY A 196 -0.24 -12.57 1.45
CA GLY A 196 1.05 -13.19 1.76
C GLY A 196 1.69 -12.69 3.07
N PHE A 197 1.15 -11.65 3.70
CA PHE A 197 1.66 -11.04 4.94
C PHE A 197 0.77 -11.24 6.17
N THR A 198 -0.42 -11.81 5.99
CA THR A 198 -1.38 -12.03 7.08
C THR A 198 -1.42 -13.51 7.48
N ASP A 199 -1.49 -13.78 8.78
CA ASP A 199 -1.80 -15.11 9.33
C ASP A 199 -3.32 -15.33 9.30
N VAL A 200 -3.76 -16.36 8.59
CA VAL A 200 -5.19 -16.62 8.34
C VAL A 200 -5.97 -16.95 9.63
N LEU A 201 -5.31 -17.52 10.64
CA LEU A 201 -5.97 -17.91 11.87
C LEU A 201 -6.24 -16.73 12.80
N THR A 202 -5.24 -15.87 12.98
CA THR A 202 -5.29 -14.77 13.96
C THR A 202 -5.68 -13.42 13.34
N GLY A 203 -5.59 -13.29 12.01
CA GLY A 203 -5.75 -12.02 11.31
C GLY A 203 -4.54 -11.07 11.44
N TRP A 204 -3.54 -11.46 12.20
CA TRP A 204 -2.32 -10.70 12.42
C TRP A 204 -1.34 -10.80 11.25
N ASN A 205 -0.32 -9.96 11.29
CA ASN A 205 0.79 -10.11 10.36
C ASN A 205 1.51 -11.45 10.60
N ASN A 206 2.02 -12.05 9.53
CA ASN A 206 2.79 -13.29 9.63
C ASN A 206 4.31 -13.01 9.70
N ARG A 207 5.10 -14.06 9.82
CA ARG A 207 6.56 -14.01 9.87
C ARG A 207 7.18 -13.27 8.69
N ARG A 208 6.61 -13.39 7.48
CA ARG A 208 7.14 -12.74 6.27
C ARG A 208 7.00 -11.23 6.35
N TYR A 209 5.85 -10.73 6.80
CA TYR A 209 5.64 -9.30 7.05
C TYR A 209 6.61 -8.77 8.09
N LEU A 210 6.75 -9.50 9.21
CA LEU A 210 7.68 -9.12 10.28
C LEU A 210 9.11 -8.93 9.76
N GLN A 211 9.60 -9.83 8.88
CA GLN A 211 10.95 -9.74 8.33
C GLN A 211 11.14 -8.47 7.48
N VAL A 212 10.14 -8.09 6.68
CA VAL A 212 10.18 -6.85 5.89
C VAL A 212 10.18 -5.63 6.80
N ARG A 213 9.22 -5.57 7.73
CA ARG A 213 9.10 -4.45 8.68
C ARG A 213 10.30 -4.30 9.59
N LEU A 214 10.91 -5.39 10.01
CA LEU A 214 12.11 -5.35 10.84
C LEU A 214 13.26 -4.59 10.15
N VAL A 215 13.50 -4.85 8.86
CA VAL A 215 14.53 -4.14 8.10
C VAL A 215 14.19 -2.66 7.94
N GLU A 216 12.93 -2.33 7.69
CA GLU A 216 12.45 -0.94 7.60
C GLU A 216 12.62 -0.17 8.93
N GLU A 217 12.20 -0.80 10.05
CA GLU A 217 12.34 -0.18 11.39
C GLU A 217 13.81 -0.04 11.81
N LEU A 218 14.68 -0.99 11.44
CA LEU A 218 16.12 -0.84 11.67
C LEU A 218 16.73 0.29 10.84
N ALA A 219 16.30 0.46 9.59
CA ALA A 219 16.73 1.59 8.77
C ALA A 219 16.27 2.94 9.39
N ARG A 220 15.07 2.97 9.95
CA ARG A 220 14.53 4.13 10.66
C ARG A 220 15.31 4.40 11.96
N THR A 221 15.53 3.36 12.77
CA THR A 221 16.33 3.40 14.02
C THR A 221 17.72 3.98 13.76
N ARG A 222 18.39 3.56 12.67
CA ARG A 222 19.68 4.11 12.24
C ARG A 222 19.61 5.58 11.90
N ARG A 223 18.62 5.99 11.08
CA ARG A 223 18.45 7.40 10.65
C ARG A 223 18.11 8.33 11.80
N ASP A 224 17.24 7.88 12.70
CA ASP A 224 16.69 8.71 13.77
C ASP A 224 17.52 8.57 15.07
N ALA A 225 18.61 7.78 15.05
CA ALA A 225 19.46 7.45 16.22
C ALA A 225 18.61 7.01 17.43
N SER A 226 17.53 6.28 17.19
CA SER A 226 16.58 5.79 18.19
C SER A 226 16.87 4.33 18.58
N SER A 227 16.06 3.76 19.48
CA SER A 227 16.14 2.37 19.91
C SER A 227 15.04 1.55 19.28
N LEU A 228 15.24 0.22 19.14
CA LEU A 228 14.22 -0.74 18.76
C LEU A 228 14.23 -1.90 19.76
N VAL A 229 13.08 -2.21 20.34
CA VAL A 229 12.91 -3.36 21.22
C VAL A 229 12.12 -4.44 20.49
N CYS A 230 12.53 -5.69 20.68
CA CYS A 230 11.85 -6.89 20.21
C CYS A 230 11.36 -7.71 21.41
N LEU A 231 10.08 -8.04 21.43
CA LEU A 231 9.47 -8.99 22.33
C LEU A 231 9.21 -10.28 21.55
N MET A 232 9.71 -11.42 22.04
CA MET A 232 9.38 -12.77 21.55
C MET A 232 8.50 -13.44 22.59
N LEU A 233 7.31 -13.88 22.22
CA LEU A 233 6.29 -14.44 23.11
C LEU A 233 5.95 -15.87 22.69
N ASP A 234 5.68 -16.73 23.67
CA ASP A 234 5.23 -18.10 23.42
C ASP A 234 4.24 -18.53 24.51
N ILE A 235 3.20 -19.29 24.10
CA ILE A 235 2.16 -19.77 25.00
C ILE A 235 2.69 -20.93 25.84
N ASP A 236 2.68 -20.76 27.13
CA ASP A 236 3.12 -21.81 28.03
C ASP A 236 2.22 -23.05 27.96
N HIS A 237 2.83 -24.21 27.73
CA HIS A 237 2.15 -25.51 27.68
C HIS A 237 1.08 -25.61 26.55
N PHE A 238 1.21 -24.89 25.46
CA PHE A 238 0.21 -24.89 24.36
C PHE A 238 -0.05 -26.31 23.81
N LYS A 239 0.99 -27.13 23.68
CA LYS A 239 0.83 -28.52 23.26
C LYS A 239 -0.15 -29.29 24.18
N LYS A 240 -0.10 -29.06 25.48
CA LYS A 240 -1.03 -29.73 26.45
C LYS A 240 -2.47 -29.27 26.22
N VAL A 241 -2.69 -28.00 25.82
CA VAL A 241 -4.02 -27.52 25.44
C VAL A 241 -4.55 -28.27 24.22
N ASN A 242 -3.73 -28.39 23.15
CA ASN A 242 -4.09 -29.15 21.97
C ASN A 242 -4.35 -30.64 22.26
N ASP A 243 -3.48 -31.27 23.04
CA ASP A 243 -3.58 -32.69 23.37
C ASP A 243 -4.83 -32.97 24.24
N THR A 244 -5.26 -32.03 25.08
CA THR A 244 -6.38 -32.22 26.02
C THR A 244 -7.73 -31.83 25.41
N TYR A 245 -7.79 -30.72 24.64
CA TYR A 245 -9.04 -30.09 24.17
C TYR A 245 -9.17 -30.07 22.64
N GLY A 246 -8.17 -30.57 21.91
CA GLY A 246 -8.12 -30.61 20.46
C GLY A 246 -7.66 -29.29 19.82
N HIS A 247 -7.32 -29.37 18.54
CA HIS A 247 -6.76 -28.23 17.78
C HIS A 247 -7.73 -27.04 17.67
N ALA A 248 -9.05 -27.29 17.62
CA ALA A 248 -10.04 -26.20 17.58
C ALA A 248 -10.01 -25.31 18.83
N ALA A 249 -9.74 -25.92 20.01
CA ALA A 249 -9.53 -25.17 21.25
C ALA A 249 -8.21 -24.37 21.20
N GLY A 250 -7.12 -24.97 20.68
CA GLY A 250 -5.86 -24.29 20.46
C GLY A 250 -6.01 -23.09 19.52
N ASP A 251 -6.76 -23.24 18.42
CA ASP A 251 -7.06 -22.14 17.50
C ASP A 251 -7.79 -20.99 18.18
N THR A 252 -8.71 -21.30 19.08
CA THR A 252 -9.43 -20.28 19.87
C THR A 252 -8.48 -19.56 20.84
N VAL A 253 -7.56 -20.29 21.47
CA VAL A 253 -6.51 -19.73 22.33
C VAL A 253 -5.61 -18.78 21.56
N LEU A 254 -5.18 -19.16 20.35
CA LEU A 254 -4.30 -18.33 19.51
C LEU A 254 -4.98 -17.01 19.09
N ARG A 255 -6.27 -17.05 18.71
CA ARG A 255 -7.04 -15.84 18.38
C ARG A 255 -7.19 -14.91 19.60
N GLU A 256 -7.56 -15.48 20.73
CA GLU A 256 -7.75 -14.72 21.97
C GLU A 256 -6.43 -14.11 22.46
N LEU A 257 -5.31 -14.84 22.38
CA LEU A 257 -3.99 -14.30 22.69
C LEU A 257 -3.66 -13.08 21.80
N ALA A 258 -3.86 -13.20 20.49
CA ALA A 258 -3.63 -12.10 19.57
C ALA A 258 -4.44 -10.86 19.98
N GLN A 259 -5.73 -10.98 20.25
CA GLN A 259 -6.58 -9.87 20.69
C GLN A 259 -6.12 -9.24 22.01
N ARG A 260 -5.70 -10.06 22.99
CA ARG A 260 -5.18 -9.56 24.27
C ARG A 260 -3.87 -8.78 24.10
N ILE A 261 -2.97 -9.25 23.26
CA ILE A 261 -1.73 -8.51 22.95
C ILE A 261 -2.07 -7.21 22.21
N GLU A 262 -2.95 -7.25 21.19
CA GLU A 262 -3.35 -6.11 20.38
C GLU A 262 -3.92 -4.98 21.23
N SER A 263 -4.69 -5.31 22.27
CA SER A 263 -5.23 -4.33 23.22
C SER A 263 -4.13 -3.59 24.04
N GLN A 264 -2.90 -4.08 24.04
CA GLN A 264 -1.79 -3.53 24.83
C GLN A 264 -0.77 -2.75 23.99
N VAL A 265 -0.71 -3.00 22.68
CA VAL A 265 0.27 -2.39 21.77
C VAL A 265 -0.30 -1.14 21.11
N ARG A 266 0.58 -0.26 20.62
CA ARG A 266 0.21 0.96 19.91
C ARG A 266 0.09 0.68 18.41
N VAL A 267 -0.55 1.57 17.67
CA VAL A 267 -0.63 1.53 16.20
C VAL A 267 0.77 1.57 15.54
N SER A 268 1.73 2.23 16.18
CA SER A 268 3.13 2.31 15.71
C SER A 268 3.91 1.02 15.92
N ASP A 269 3.45 0.12 16.78
CA ASP A 269 4.14 -1.12 17.10
C ASP A 269 3.82 -2.18 16.02
N VAL A 270 4.77 -3.07 15.75
CA VAL A 270 4.61 -4.12 14.74
C VAL A 270 4.39 -5.45 15.44
N ALA A 271 3.18 -5.98 15.36
CA ALA A 271 2.82 -7.25 15.94
C ALA A 271 2.65 -8.33 14.85
N ALA A 272 3.19 -9.53 15.05
CA ALA A 272 3.12 -10.63 14.10
C ALA A 272 3.07 -12.00 14.80
N ARG A 273 2.39 -12.96 14.17
CA ARG A 273 2.53 -14.38 14.50
C ARG A 273 3.75 -14.94 13.80
N TYR A 274 4.74 -15.37 14.58
CA TYR A 274 6.04 -15.78 14.07
C TYR A 274 6.11 -17.28 13.74
N GLY A 275 5.42 -18.09 14.53
CA GLY A 275 5.37 -19.54 14.39
C GLY A 275 4.03 -20.11 14.84
N GLY A 276 3.96 -21.40 15.14
CA GLY A 276 2.74 -22.07 15.55
C GLY A 276 2.08 -21.42 16.78
N GLU A 277 2.84 -21.25 17.85
CA GLU A 277 2.42 -20.67 19.14
C GLU A 277 3.25 -19.44 19.54
N GLU A 278 4.09 -18.96 18.62
CA GLU A 278 5.05 -17.89 18.83
C GLU A 278 4.56 -16.56 18.21
N PHE A 279 4.70 -15.49 18.95
CA PHE A 279 4.35 -14.14 18.56
C PHE A 279 5.54 -13.20 18.73
N VAL A 280 5.65 -12.19 17.89
CA VAL A 280 6.69 -11.15 17.98
C VAL A 280 6.05 -9.78 17.95
N VAL A 281 6.55 -8.89 18.82
CA VAL A 281 6.19 -7.46 18.80
C VAL A 281 7.46 -6.64 18.71
N LEU A 282 7.55 -5.77 17.70
CA LEU A 282 8.61 -4.77 17.58
C LEU A 282 8.08 -3.42 18.09
N LEU A 283 8.89 -2.74 18.90
CA LEU A 283 8.56 -1.48 19.56
C LEU A 283 9.55 -0.40 19.09
N PRO A 284 9.26 0.32 18.00
CA PRO A 284 10.10 1.40 17.51
C PRO A 284 10.20 2.56 18.50
N GLY A 285 11.38 3.18 18.62
CA GLY A 285 11.62 4.31 19.50
C GLY A 285 11.37 4.02 20.98
N THR A 286 11.61 2.76 21.40
CA THR A 286 11.32 2.32 22.77
C THR A 286 12.59 1.78 23.43
N GLU A 287 12.87 2.24 24.64
CA GLU A 287 13.97 1.73 25.48
C GLU A 287 13.58 0.43 26.15
N ILE A 288 14.58 -0.39 26.53
CA ILE A 288 14.38 -1.75 27.05
C ILE A 288 13.55 -1.76 28.34
N GLU A 289 13.68 -0.76 29.19
CA GLU A 289 12.91 -0.64 30.44
C GLU A 289 11.41 -0.46 30.14
N SER A 290 11.08 0.40 29.20
CA SER A 290 9.69 0.62 28.75
C SER A 290 9.13 -0.60 28.05
N GLY A 291 9.95 -1.30 27.23
CA GLY A 291 9.61 -2.57 26.61
C GLY A 291 9.31 -3.66 27.65
N THR A 292 10.10 -3.73 28.74
CA THR A 292 9.91 -4.66 29.86
C THR A 292 8.59 -4.40 30.59
N LEU A 293 8.23 -3.13 30.80
CA LEU A 293 6.96 -2.76 31.41
C LEU A 293 5.77 -3.18 30.53
N LEU A 294 5.88 -2.99 29.23
CA LEU A 294 4.86 -3.45 28.28
C LEU A 294 4.74 -4.95 28.26
N ALA A 295 5.85 -5.69 28.21
CA ALA A 295 5.88 -7.14 28.24
C ALA A 295 5.18 -7.70 29.50
N GLU A 296 5.45 -7.16 30.68
CA GLU A 296 4.78 -7.54 31.93
C GLU A 296 3.28 -7.18 31.91
N ARG A 297 2.89 -6.09 31.28
CA ARG A 297 1.48 -5.73 31.09
C ARG A 297 0.77 -6.72 30.16
N ILE A 298 1.40 -7.11 29.04
CA ILE A 298 0.90 -8.17 28.14
C ILE A 298 0.76 -9.48 28.89
N ARG A 299 1.79 -9.94 29.59
CA ARG A 299 1.77 -11.19 30.37
C ARG A 299 0.59 -11.23 31.33
N LYS A 300 0.38 -10.17 32.10
CA LYS A 300 -0.76 -10.03 33.05
C LYS A 300 -2.11 -10.02 32.31
N ALA A 301 -2.22 -9.31 31.21
CA ALA A 301 -3.45 -9.24 30.42
C ALA A 301 -3.83 -10.63 29.85
N VAL A 302 -2.85 -11.42 29.44
CA VAL A 302 -3.07 -12.77 28.93
C VAL A 302 -3.63 -13.71 30.00
N SER A 303 -3.12 -13.65 31.21
CA SER A 303 -3.58 -14.53 32.31
C SER A 303 -4.77 -13.99 33.11
N ALA A 304 -5.21 -12.75 32.85
CA ALA A 304 -6.24 -12.07 33.66
C ALA A 304 -7.60 -12.75 33.65
N ASN A 305 -8.01 -13.29 32.51
CA ASN A 305 -9.34 -13.87 32.33
C ASN A 305 -9.25 -15.26 31.67
N PRO A 306 -10.05 -16.24 32.11
CA PRO A 306 -10.16 -17.50 31.40
C PRO A 306 -10.69 -17.34 29.98
N ILE A 307 -10.23 -18.20 29.08
CA ILE A 307 -10.67 -18.26 27.67
C ILE A 307 -11.73 -19.34 27.53
N GLU A 308 -12.86 -19.01 26.89
CA GLU A 308 -13.89 -19.99 26.53
C GLU A 308 -13.46 -20.76 25.28
N ILE A 309 -13.22 -22.07 25.42
CA ILE A 309 -12.71 -22.92 24.33
C ILE A 309 -13.76 -23.85 23.70
N GLY A 310 -15.05 -23.60 23.99
CA GLY A 310 -16.16 -24.42 23.52
C GLY A 310 -16.56 -25.52 24.51
N GLY A 311 -17.74 -26.11 24.31
CA GLY A 311 -18.28 -27.17 25.19
C GLY A 311 -18.47 -26.75 26.66
N GLY A 312 -18.53 -25.45 26.96
CA GLY A 312 -18.64 -24.91 28.33
C GLY A 312 -17.31 -24.93 29.11
N ASN A 313 -16.20 -25.30 28.47
CA ASN A 313 -14.91 -25.33 29.09
C ASN A 313 -14.23 -23.95 29.08
N ARG A 314 -13.57 -23.60 30.18
CA ARG A 314 -12.76 -22.39 30.33
C ARG A 314 -11.35 -22.76 30.79
N ILE A 315 -10.35 -22.16 30.14
CA ILE A 315 -8.94 -22.38 30.52
C ILE A 315 -8.23 -21.03 30.72
N THR A 316 -7.30 -21.02 31.65
CA THR A 316 -6.36 -19.89 31.81
C THR A 316 -5.04 -20.30 31.17
N ILE A 317 -4.48 -19.43 30.37
CA ILE A 317 -3.15 -19.59 29.76
C ILE A 317 -2.19 -18.57 30.34
N THR A 318 -0.91 -18.88 30.27
CA THR A 318 0.18 -17.95 30.55
C THR A 318 1.11 -17.87 29.35
N VAL A 319 1.95 -16.85 29.31
CA VAL A 319 2.95 -16.65 28.27
C VAL A 319 4.30 -16.37 28.90
N SER A 320 5.33 -16.93 28.30
CA SER A 320 6.72 -16.55 28.55
C SER A 320 7.15 -15.52 27.50
N ILE A 321 7.90 -14.51 27.89
CA ILE A 321 8.32 -13.40 27.02
C ILE A 321 9.82 -13.18 27.15
N GLY A 322 10.53 -13.21 26.02
CA GLY A 322 11.92 -12.80 25.90
C GLY A 322 12.03 -11.40 25.31
N ILE A 323 12.92 -10.58 25.83
CA ILE A 323 13.14 -9.20 25.38
C ILE A 323 14.59 -9.02 24.97
N ALA A 324 14.77 -8.39 23.79
CA ALA A 324 16.05 -7.89 23.34
C ALA A 324 15.89 -6.46 22.80
N SER A 325 16.95 -5.70 22.87
CA SER A 325 16.98 -4.34 22.32
C SER A 325 18.17 -4.14 21.42
N ILE A 326 18.06 -3.17 20.54
CA ILE A 326 19.18 -2.67 19.76
C ILE A 326 19.29 -1.17 19.99
N ALA A 327 20.48 -0.75 20.42
CA ALA A 327 20.89 0.64 20.52
C ALA A 327 21.29 1.16 19.13
N PRO A 328 21.59 2.46 18.97
CA PRO A 328 21.84 3.06 17.66
C PRO A 328 22.74 2.25 16.77
N ILE A 329 22.25 1.95 15.57
CA ILE A 329 22.93 1.13 14.55
C ILE A 329 23.99 2.00 13.87
N ARG A 330 25.19 1.44 13.65
CA ARG A 330 26.31 2.17 13.00
C ARG A 330 26.10 2.23 11.49
N ASP A 331 26.66 3.29 10.88
CA ASP A 331 26.73 3.35 9.43
C ASP A 331 27.62 2.20 8.90
N GLY A 332 27.09 1.43 7.94
CA GLY A 332 27.76 0.27 7.36
C GLY A 332 27.30 -1.07 7.89
N ASP A 333 26.56 -1.14 9.01
CA ASP A 333 25.99 -2.40 9.49
C ASP A 333 24.95 -2.95 8.50
N ASP A 334 25.02 -4.25 8.22
CA ASP A 334 24.00 -4.94 7.42
C ASP A 334 22.71 -5.11 8.26
N LEU A 335 21.65 -4.40 7.83
CA LEU A 335 20.37 -4.36 8.54
C LEU A 335 19.72 -5.73 8.66
N LYS A 336 19.90 -6.61 7.65
CA LYS A 336 19.32 -7.94 7.68
C LYS A 336 19.96 -8.80 8.77
N THR A 337 21.29 -8.84 8.79
CA THR A 337 22.06 -9.56 9.82
C THR A 337 21.78 -8.99 11.22
N THR A 338 21.67 -7.65 11.32
CA THR A 338 21.32 -6.97 12.57
C THR A 338 19.95 -7.39 13.07
N GLY A 339 18.96 -7.48 12.18
CA GLY A 339 17.60 -7.92 12.52
C GLY A 339 17.54 -9.40 12.93
N GLU A 340 18.24 -10.26 12.22
CA GLU A 340 18.36 -11.68 12.57
C GLU A 340 18.99 -11.85 13.96
N SER A 341 20.02 -11.07 14.28
CA SER A 341 20.66 -11.05 15.60
C SER A 341 19.71 -10.57 16.70
N LEU A 342 18.90 -9.53 16.46
CA LEU A 342 17.92 -9.03 17.42
C LEU A 342 16.88 -10.10 17.75
N LEU A 343 16.33 -10.77 16.75
CA LEU A 343 15.36 -11.87 16.92
C LEU A 343 15.99 -13.03 17.69
N ALA A 344 17.23 -13.44 17.36
CA ALA A 344 17.93 -14.52 18.04
C ALA A 344 18.18 -14.22 19.52
N ARG A 345 18.53 -12.97 19.87
CA ARG A 345 18.73 -12.55 21.28
C ARG A 345 17.41 -12.58 22.06
N ALA A 346 16.31 -12.13 21.44
CA ALA A 346 14.98 -12.22 22.04
C ALA A 346 14.54 -13.68 22.27
N ASP A 347 14.89 -14.61 21.35
CA ASP A 347 14.61 -16.04 21.49
C ASP A 347 15.42 -16.67 22.63
N VAL A 348 16.70 -16.35 22.76
CA VAL A 348 17.55 -16.79 23.91
C VAL A 348 16.94 -16.30 25.23
N ALA A 349 16.48 -15.07 25.30
CA ALA A 349 15.80 -14.55 26.50
C ALA A 349 14.47 -15.27 26.75
N LEU A 350 13.68 -15.59 25.72
CA LEU A 350 12.46 -16.39 25.84
C LEU A 350 12.76 -17.80 26.39
N TYR A 351 13.81 -18.45 25.89
CA TYR A 351 14.24 -19.74 26.40
C TYR A 351 14.61 -19.66 27.89
N SER A 352 15.29 -18.60 28.32
CA SER A 352 15.58 -18.34 29.73
C SER A 352 14.30 -18.18 30.57
N ALA A 353 13.29 -17.43 30.06
CA ALA A 353 11.99 -17.31 30.71
C ALA A 353 11.30 -18.67 30.90
N LYS A 354 11.30 -19.53 29.85
CA LYS A 354 10.71 -20.87 29.89
C LYS A 354 11.44 -21.80 30.85
N SER A 355 12.78 -21.81 30.85
CA SER A 355 13.61 -22.69 31.71
C SER A 355 13.56 -22.27 33.18
N SER A 356 13.37 -20.99 33.47
CA SER A 356 13.27 -20.44 34.84
C SER A 356 11.90 -20.63 35.50
N GLY A 357 10.95 -21.33 34.84
CA GLY A 357 9.66 -21.69 35.45
C GLY A 357 8.44 -21.06 34.74
N ARG A 358 8.63 -20.51 33.55
CA ARG A 358 7.55 -19.92 32.69
C ARG A 358 6.79 -18.74 33.33
N ASP A 359 5.71 -18.29 32.69
CA ASP A 359 4.86 -17.17 33.13
C ASP A 359 5.68 -15.98 33.64
N ARG A 360 6.65 -15.55 32.83
CA ARG A 360 7.55 -14.44 33.16
C ARG A 360 8.13 -13.76 31.94
N VAL A 361 8.70 -12.61 32.21
CA VAL A 361 9.50 -11.84 31.27
C VAL A 361 10.99 -12.07 31.62
N ALA A 362 11.82 -12.29 30.61
CA ALA A 362 13.27 -12.31 30.74
C ALA A 362 13.88 -11.34 29.71
N ALA A 363 14.77 -10.47 30.16
CA ALA A 363 15.55 -9.63 29.28
C ALA A 363 16.86 -10.32 28.89
N GLU A 364 17.40 -9.98 27.73
CA GLU A 364 18.74 -10.41 27.36
C GLU A 364 19.78 -9.99 28.43
N HIS A 365 20.67 -10.91 28.77
CA HIS A 365 21.82 -10.57 29.59
C HIS A 365 23.02 -10.30 28.69
N ALA A 366 23.73 -9.23 28.94
CA ALA A 366 24.92 -8.82 28.19
C ALA A 366 26.03 -9.86 28.11
N ASP A 367 26.01 -10.83 29.04
CA ASP A 367 27.04 -11.88 29.19
C ASP A 367 26.79 -13.18 28.38
N GLN A 368 25.69 -13.28 27.61
CA GLN A 368 25.32 -14.50 26.87
C GLN A 368 25.46 -14.42 25.35
N LEU A 369 26.19 -13.45 24.83
CA LEU A 369 26.48 -13.39 23.40
C LEU A 369 27.42 -14.54 23.02
N PRO A 370 27.03 -15.48 22.12
CA PRO A 370 28.01 -16.36 21.51
C PRO A 370 29.00 -15.47 20.74
N ALA A 371 30.28 -15.57 21.07
CA ALA A 371 31.36 -14.88 20.36
C ALA A 371 31.21 -15.19 18.86
N MET A 372 30.87 -14.19 18.05
CA MET A 372 30.99 -14.32 16.61
C MET A 372 32.47 -14.51 16.26
N ASN A 373 32.82 -15.76 15.91
CA ASN A 373 34.14 -16.13 15.43
C ASN A 373 34.46 -15.29 14.19
N ASN A 374 35.33 -14.31 14.37
CA ASN A 374 36.12 -13.71 13.31
C ASN A 374 37.10 -14.78 12.78
N ALA A 375 36.60 -15.66 11.91
CA ALA A 375 37.44 -16.55 11.11
C ALA A 375 37.41 -16.09 9.65
N ALA A 376 38.15 -15.04 9.36
CA ALA A 376 38.58 -14.72 8.00
C ALA A 376 39.85 -13.85 8.11
N SER A 377 40.97 -14.50 8.34
CA SER A 377 42.30 -13.97 7.99
C SER A 377 43.25 -15.18 7.98
N THR A 378 43.42 -15.80 6.86
CA THR A 378 44.67 -16.29 6.26
C THR A 378 44.39 -16.69 4.83
#